data_e4ee3c094a22a10d7b130820ab18c270
#
_entry.id   e4ee3c094a22a10d7b130820ab18c270
#
_cell.length_a   1.000
_cell.length_b   1.000
_cell.length_c   1.000
_cell.angle_alpha   90.00
_cell.angle_beta   90.00
_cell.angle_gamma   90.00
#
_symmetry.space_group_name_H-M   'P 1'
#
loop_
_entity.id
_entity.type
_entity.pdbx_description
1 polymer ?
#
loop_
_entity_poly.entity_id
_entity_poly.type
_entity_poly.pdbx_seq_one_letter_code
_entity_poly.pdbx_strand_id
1 'polypeptide(L)'
;VYPSIHGNKLWKSSCLLIDYLNRHRPSHCRSVIDVGCGWGVSGIWCAKTLGATVTSVDADPDVFPFLAESAALNGVETTPLVSRFEKLTTRQLSEYDMLIAADICFWDELVNPVYNMVNRAVKAGVKHILIADPERSTFLQMAERCVDRHCADLIDWKTRSPIKASGALMIIENA
;
A
#
# COMPACT_ATOMS: atom_id res chain seq x y z
N VAL A 1 -9.84 -15.22 -17.24
CA VAL A 1 -9.44 -15.30 -15.85
C VAL A 1 -9.92 -14.01 -15.18
N TYR A 2 -10.69 -14.10 -14.12
CA TYR A 2 -11.21 -12.95 -13.39
C TYR A 2 -10.67 -13.01 -11.96
N PRO A 3 -10.04 -11.92 -11.45
CA PRO A 3 -9.56 -11.85 -10.08
C PRO A 3 -10.68 -12.17 -9.07
N SER A 4 -10.38 -13.01 -8.10
CA SER A 4 -11.38 -13.56 -7.17
C SER A 4 -11.58 -12.70 -5.91
N ILE A 5 -10.60 -11.90 -5.52
CA ILE A 5 -10.63 -11.12 -4.28
C ILE A 5 -10.53 -9.63 -4.62
N HIS A 6 -11.65 -9.00 -4.98
CA HIS A 6 -11.73 -7.55 -5.22
C HIS A 6 -10.70 -6.95 -6.20
N GLY A 7 -9.88 -7.78 -6.87
CA GLY A 7 -8.85 -7.36 -7.83
C GLY A 7 -9.38 -6.97 -9.21
N ASN A 8 -10.70 -6.71 -9.34
CA ASN A 8 -11.38 -6.51 -10.62
C ASN A 8 -11.64 -5.04 -10.98
N LYS A 9 -11.11 -4.09 -10.21
CA LYS A 9 -11.31 -2.66 -10.44
C LYS A 9 -10.23 -1.80 -9.81
N LEU A 10 -10.17 -0.53 -10.24
CA LEU A 10 -9.37 0.49 -9.59
C LEU A 10 -10.05 0.98 -8.33
N TRP A 11 -9.34 0.92 -7.21
CA TRP A 11 -9.80 1.40 -5.91
C TRP A 11 -9.36 2.85 -5.68
N LYS A 12 -10.27 3.70 -5.25
CA LYS A 12 -10.02 5.14 -5.11
C LYS A 12 -9.00 5.52 -4.03
N SER A 13 -8.79 4.64 -3.05
CA SER A 13 -7.79 4.88 -2.01
C SER A 13 -6.36 4.93 -2.56
N SER A 14 -6.08 4.26 -3.69
CA SER A 14 -4.81 4.44 -4.40
C SER A 14 -4.59 5.89 -4.84
N CYS A 15 -5.67 6.61 -5.21
CA CYS A 15 -5.57 8.01 -5.58
C CYS A 15 -5.28 8.92 -4.38
N LEU A 16 -5.79 8.58 -3.18
CA LEU A 16 -5.47 9.30 -1.94
C LEU A 16 -3.99 9.15 -1.61
N LEU A 17 -3.49 7.93 -1.68
CA LEU A 17 -2.09 7.59 -1.43
C LEU A 17 -1.16 8.33 -2.40
N ILE A 18 -1.46 8.30 -3.69
CA ILE A 18 -0.68 8.99 -4.73
C ILE A 18 -0.70 10.51 -4.52
N ASP A 19 -1.86 11.12 -4.25
CA ASP A 19 -1.95 12.57 -4.03
C ASP A 19 -1.15 12.99 -2.78
N TYR A 20 -1.21 12.18 -1.71
CA TYR A 20 -0.39 12.41 -0.53
C TYR A 20 1.10 12.34 -0.85
N LEU A 21 1.57 11.26 -1.44
CA LEU A 21 2.98 11.08 -1.81
C LEU A 21 3.49 12.12 -2.81
N ASN A 22 2.62 12.63 -3.68
CA ASN A 22 2.99 13.70 -4.59
C ASN A 22 3.27 15.04 -3.88
N ARG A 23 2.60 15.27 -2.75
CA ARG A 23 2.78 16.48 -1.91
C ARG A 23 3.86 16.30 -0.83
N HIS A 24 4.03 15.06 -0.36
CA HIS A 24 4.95 14.68 0.73
C HIS A 24 5.89 13.57 0.22
N ARG A 25 6.78 13.94 -0.70
CA ARG A 25 7.70 12.96 -1.30
C ARG A 25 8.69 12.47 -0.27
N PRO A 26 8.80 11.13 -0.06
CA PRO A 26 9.80 10.59 0.82
C PRO A 26 11.21 10.86 0.26
N SER A 27 12.12 11.33 1.11
CA SER A 27 13.53 11.48 0.74
C SER A 27 14.19 10.10 0.68
N HIS A 28 15.01 9.86 -0.35
CA HIS A 28 15.84 8.64 -0.46
C HIS A 28 15.07 7.30 -0.48
N CYS A 29 13.84 7.27 -0.96
CA CYS A 29 13.07 6.04 -1.14
C CYS A 29 13.49 5.35 -2.47
N ARG A 30 14.17 4.22 -2.38
CA ARG A 30 14.67 3.45 -3.54
C ARG A 30 13.95 2.12 -3.74
N SER A 31 13.38 1.58 -2.69
CA SER A 31 12.70 0.27 -2.69
C SER A 31 11.33 0.36 -2.02
N VAL A 32 10.31 -0.11 -2.73
CA VAL A 32 8.91 -0.04 -2.29
C VAL A 32 8.27 -1.42 -2.36
N ILE A 33 7.51 -1.77 -1.34
CA ILE A 33 6.61 -2.90 -1.37
C ILE A 33 5.16 -2.40 -1.39
N ASP A 34 4.41 -2.76 -2.45
CA ASP A 34 2.99 -2.43 -2.64
C ASP A 34 2.15 -3.65 -2.28
N VAL A 35 1.45 -3.62 -1.14
CA VAL A 35 0.76 -4.77 -0.55
C VAL A 35 -0.73 -4.73 -0.84
N GLY A 36 -1.27 -5.80 -1.40
CA GLY A 36 -2.62 -5.81 -1.97
C GLY A 36 -2.66 -4.96 -3.23
N CYS A 37 -1.67 -5.14 -4.10
CA CYS A 37 -1.40 -4.22 -5.20
C CYS A 37 -2.50 -4.15 -6.25
N GLY A 38 -3.32 -5.20 -6.41
CA GLY A 38 -4.31 -5.29 -7.47
C GLY A 38 -3.70 -4.99 -8.85
N TRP A 39 -4.18 -3.95 -9.53
CA TRP A 39 -3.63 -3.51 -10.83
C TRP A 39 -2.36 -2.64 -10.71
N GLY A 40 -1.82 -2.49 -9.51
CA GLY A 40 -0.52 -1.87 -9.26
C GLY A 40 -0.48 -0.34 -9.35
N VAL A 41 -1.60 0.33 -9.25
CA VAL A 41 -1.70 1.79 -9.49
C VAL A 41 -0.72 2.59 -8.62
N SER A 42 -0.66 2.29 -7.32
CA SER A 42 0.23 2.98 -6.37
C SER A 42 1.69 2.64 -6.61
N GLY A 43 2.00 1.34 -6.77
CA GLY A 43 3.36 0.86 -7.05
C GLY A 43 3.91 1.39 -8.37
N ILE A 44 3.11 1.36 -9.45
CA ILE A 44 3.47 1.91 -10.76
C ILE A 44 3.79 3.41 -10.66
N TRP A 45 2.99 4.16 -9.89
CA TRP A 45 3.29 5.57 -9.64
C TRP A 45 4.63 5.75 -8.91
N CYS A 46 4.92 4.93 -7.89
CA CYS A 46 6.20 4.95 -7.19
C CYS A 46 7.38 4.64 -8.14
N ALA A 47 7.26 3.60 -8.96
CA ALA A 47 8.28 3.26 -9.95
C ALA A 47 8.53 4.41 -10.93
N LYS A 48 7.44 5.01 -11.46
CA LYS A 48 7.52 6.06 -12.48
C LYS A 48 7.99 7.41 -11.93
N THR A 49 7.52 7.78 -10.74
CA THR A 49 7.69 9.14 -10.21
C THR A 49 8.85 9.26 -9.24
N LEU A 50 9.09 8.21 -8.43
CA LEU A 50 10.20 8.18 -7.47
C LEU A 50 11.43 7.47 -8.06
N GLY A 51 11.30 6.75 -9.17
CA GLY A 51 12.36 5.90 -9.71
C GLY A 51 12.69 4.71 -8.81
N ALA A 52 11.75 4.30 -7.96
CA ALA A 52 11.95 3.21 -7.02
C ALA A 52 11.80 1.84 -7.68
N THR A 53 12.55 0.86 -7.18
CA THR A 53 12.28 -0.55 -7.46
C THR A 53 11.05 -0.97 -6.67
N VAL A 54 10.06 -1.57 -7.32
CA VAL A 54 8.78 -1.92 -6.69
C VAL A 54 8.53 -3.41 -6.72
N THR A 55 8.22 -3.99 -5.55
CA THR A 55 7.66 -5.33 -5.43
C THR A 55 6.16 -5.21 -5.19
N SER A 56 5.37 -5.77 -6.10
CA SER A 56 3.91 -5.74 -6.07
C SER A 56 3.38 -7.07 -5.53
N VAL A 57 2.80 -7.03 -4.34
CA VAL A 57 2.33 -8.21 -3.60
C VAL A 57 0.82 -8.32 -3.67
N ASP A 58 0.31 -9.47 -4.05
CA ASP A 58 -1.11 -9.80 -3.94
C ASP A 58 -1.29 -11.28 -3.60
N ALA A 59 -2.40 -11.60 -2.93
CA ALA A 59 -2.78 -12.98 -2.63
C ALA A 59 -3.40 -13.68 -3.86
N ASP A 60 -3.96 -12.90 -4.77
CA ASP A 60 -4.62 -13.37 -5.98
C ASP A 60 -3.67 -13.22 -7.18
N PRO A 61 -3.14 -14.35 -7.73
CA PRO A 61 -2.25 -14.29 -8.88
C PRO A 61 -2.93 -13.74 -10.16
N ASP A 62 -4.25 -13.76 -10.22
CA ASP A 62 -5.01 -13.34 -11.39
C ASP A 62 -5.02 -11.82 -11.59
N VAL A 63 -4.51 -11.02 -10.62
CA VAL A 63 -4.31 -9.59 -10.78
C VAL A 63 -3.06 -9.26 -11.60
N PHE A 64 -2.05 -10.12 -11.62
CA PHE A 64 -0.75 -9.81 -12.22
C PHE A 64 -0.74 -9.61 -13.75
N PRO A 65 -1.59 -10.28 -14.55
CA PRO A 65 -1.72 -9.91 -15.96
C PRO A 65 -2.14 -8.44 -16.15
N PHE A 66 -3.08 -7.93 -15.35
CA PHE A 66 -3.52 -6.54 -15.40
C PHE A 66 -2.44 -5.58 -14.87
N LEU A 67 -1.71 -5.97 -13.83
CA LEU A 67 -0.54 -5.25 -13.35
C LEU A 67 0.52 -5.10 -14.44
N ALA A 68 0.85 -6.20 -15.13
CA ALA A 68 1.86 -6.20 -16.19
C ALA A 68 1.48 -5.27 -17.35
N GLU A 69 0.23 -5.32 -17.80
CA GLU A 69 -0.29 -4.42 -18.84
C GLU A 69 -0.24 -2.96 -18.38
N SER A 70 -0.69 -2.69 -17.15
CA SER A 70 -0.69 -1.35 -16.57
C SER A 70 0.73 -0.78 -16.44
N ALA A 71 1.69 -1.61 -16.01
CA ALA A 71 3.11 -1.23 -15.90
C ALA A 71 3.71 -0.92 -17.28
N ALA A 72 3.46 -1.80 -18.26
CA ALA A 72 3.92 -1.60 -19.63
C ALA A 72 3.38 -0.31 -20.26
N LEU A 73 2.10 -0.01 -20.10
CA LEU A 73 1.48 1.25 -20.56
C LEU A 73 2.11 2.49 -19.91
N ASN A 74 2.67 2.35 -18.72
CA ASN A 74 3.35 3.44 -18.02
C ASN A 74 4.86 3.46 -18.24
N GLY A 75 5.43 2.50 -19.00
CA GLY A 75 6.84 2.41 -19.28
C GLY A 75 7.71 2.07 -18.05
N VAL A 76 7.16 1.30 -17.12
CA VAL A 76 7.86 0.86 -15.91
C VAL A 76 7.72 -0.65 -15.73
N GLU A 77 8.58 -1.21 -14.88
CA GLU A 77 8.50 -2.61 -14.45
C GLU A 77 8.29 -2.69 -12.95
N THR A 78 7.57 -3.71 -12.49
CA THR A 78 7.43 -4.07 -11.09
C THR A 78 7.64 -5.58 -10.94
N THR A 79 8.09 -6.01 -9.78
CA THR A 79 8.30 -7.44 -9.49
C THR A 79 7.07 -8.02 -8.82
N PRO A 80 6.30 -8.90 -9.47
CA PRO A 80 5.14 -9.52 -8.86
C PRO A 80 5.54 -10.57 -7.81
N LEU A 81 4.83 -10.59 -6.70
CA LEU A 81 5.00 -11.57 -5.63
C LEU A 81 3.64 -12.09 -5.16
N VAL A 82 3.32 -13.36 -5.45
CA VAL A 82 2.14 -14.01 -4.89
C VAL A 82 2.37 -14.29 -3.42
N SER A 83 1.71 -13.56 -2.56
CA SER A 83 1.79 -13.75 -1.11
C SER A 83 0.61 -13.09 -0.40
N ARG A 84 0.17 -13.72 0.69
CA ARG A 84 -0.68 -13.03 1.66
C ARG A 84 0.21 -12.19 2.57
N PHE A 85 -0.26 -11.04 3.01
CA PHE A 85 0.52 -10.13 3.86
C PHE A 85 0.87 -10.73 5.24
N GLU A 86 0.14 -11.73 5.70
CA GLU A 86 0.48 -12.50 6.91
C GLU A 86 1.79 -13.29 6.78
N LYS A 87 2.16 -13.62 5.54
CA LYS A 87 3.38 -14.39 5.23
C LYS A 87 4.61 -13.54 5.01
N LEU A 88 4.44 -12.22 4.84
CA LEU A 88 5.58 -11.31 4.71
C LEU A 88 6.36 -11.28 6.04
N THR A 89 7.58 -11.78 6.01
CA THR A 89 8.45 -11.86 7.18
C THR A 89 9.15 -10.52 7.46
N THR A 90 9.59 -10.30 8.70
CA THR A 90 10.42 -9.15 9.06
C THR A 90 11.68 -9.05 8.19
N ARG A 91 12.33 -10.19 7.88
CA ARG A 91 13.50 -10.24 7.00
C ARG A 91 13.18 -9.74 5.58
N GLN A 92 12.09 -10.19 4.98
CA GLN A 92 11.67 -9.71 3.67
C GLN A 92 11.35 -8.22 3.70
N LEU A 93 10.61 -7.77 4.73
CA LEU A 93 10.23 -6.36 4.87
C LEU A 93 11.44 -5.44 5.08
N SER A 94 12.54 -5.91 5.66
CA SER A 94 13.76 -5.10 5.86
C SER A 94 14.50 -4.73 4.55
N GLU A 95 14.07 -5.27 3.42
CA GLU A 95 14.64 -4.95 2.10
C GLU A 95 14.02 -3.69 1.48
N TYR A 96 12.99 -3.12 2.12
CA TYR A 96 12.23 -1.99 1.57
C TYR A 96 12.35 -0.73 2.41
N ASP A 97 12.49 0.40 1.73
CA ASP A 97 12.44 1.72 2.35
C ASP A 97 10.99 2.13 2.68
N MET A 98 10.04 1.70 1.85
CA MET A 98 8.64 2.09 2.01
C MET A 98 7.68 0.91 1.80
N LEU A 99 6.66 0.82 2.66
CA LEU A 99 5.50 -0.05 2.50
C LEU A 99 4.27 0.81 2.19
N ILE A 100 3.59 0.50 1.11
CA ILE A 100 2.33 1.13 0.74
C ILE A 100 1.23 0.08 0.62
N ALA A 101 0.01 0.48 0.94
CA ALA A 101 -1.19 -0.34 0.72
C ALA A 101 -2.44 0.54 0.58
N ALA A 102 -3.41 0.09 -0.19
CA ALA A 102 -4.68 0.77 -0.36
C ALA A 102 -5.83 -0.22 -0.37
N ASP A 103 -6.87 0.08 0.42
CA ASP A 103 -8.10 -0.74 0.49
C ASP A 103 -7.89 -2.20 0.95
N ILE A 104 -6.92 -2.49 1.82
CA ILE A 104 -6.59 -3.86 2.23
C ILE A 104 -7.27 -4.33 3.52
N CYS A 105 -7.91 -3.44 4.28
CA CYS A 105 -8.54 -3.74 5.57
C CYS A 105 -10.07 -3.69 5.47
N PHE A 106 -10.68 -4.53 4.62
CA PHE A 106 -12.09 -4.44 4.27
C PHE A 106 -13.01 -5.43 5.02
N TRP A 107 -12.47 -6.39 5.78
CA TRP A 107 -13.21 -7.32 6.65
C TRP A 107 -12.63 -7.35 8.05
N ASP A 108 -13.45 -7.69 9.05
CA ASP A 108 -13.05 -7.74 10.47
C ASP A 108 -11.86 -8.68 10.70
N GLU A 109 -11.83 -9.81 9.97
CA GLU A 109 -10.75 -10.80 10.06
C GLU A 109 -9.40 -10.24 9.58
N LEU A 110 -9.37 -9.15 8.82
CA LEU A 110 -8.15 -8.53 8.30
C LEU A 110 -7.52 -7.53 9.27
N VAL A 111 -8.25 -7.05 10.27
CA VAL A 111 -7.75 -6.07 11.27
C VAL A 111 -6.46 -6.55 11.92
N ASN A 112 -6.45 -7.76 12.48
CA ASN A 112 -5.27 -8.32 13.12
C ASN A 112 -4.13 -8.65 12.15
N PRO A 113 -4.37 -9.32 11.02
CA PRO A 113 -3.34 -9.56 9.99
C PRO A 113 -2.66 -8.29 9.50
N VAL A 114 -3.41 -7.23 9.17
CA VAL A 114 -2.85 -5.95 8.70
C VAL A 114 -2.06 -5.28 9.81
N TYR A 115 -2.61 -5.19 11.03
CA TYR A 115 -1.90 -4.66 12.18
C TYR A 115 -0.58 -5.40 12.45
N ASN A 116 -0.59 -6.74 12.39
CA ASN A 116 0.61 -7.55 12.60
C ASN A 116 1.64 -7.37 11.47
N MET A 117 1.21 -7.13 10.23
CA MET A 117 2.10 -6.77 9.14
C MET A 117 2.78 -5.43 9.42
N VAL A 118 2.03 -4.41 9.84
CA VAL A 118 2.59 -3.10 10.24
C VAL A 118 3.61 -3.26 11.37
N ASN A 119 3.30 -4.04 12.41
CA ASN A 119 4.25 -4.31 13.50
C ASN A 119 5.56 -4.94 12.98
N ARG A 120 5.48 -5.87 12.01
CA ARG A 120 6.68 -6.47 11.41
C ARG A 120 7.45 -5.47 10.55
N ALA A 121 6.74 -4.60 9.82
CA ALA A 121 7.37 -3.56 9.00
C ALA A 121 8.13 -2.53 9.85
N VAL A 122 7.52 -2.04 10.94
CA VAL A 122 8.20 -1.17 11.90
C VAL A 122 9.43 -1.85 12.50
N LYS A 123 9.29 -3.11 12.96
CA LYS A 123 10.42 -3.90 13.49
C LYS A 123 11.52 -4.14 12.47
N ALA A 124 11.16 -4.24 11.19
CA ALA A 124 12.10 -4.41 10.09
C ALA A 124 12.88 -3.14 9.75
N GLY A 125 12.48 -1.98 10.27
CA GLY A 125 13.11 -0.70 9.97
C GLY A 125 12.62 -0.08 8.64
N VAL A 126 11.43 -0.48 8.15
CA VAL A 126 10.79 0.19 7.01
C VAL A 126 10.53 1.64 7.40
N LYS A 127 11.11 2.59 6.65
CA LYS A 127 11.11 4.00 7.04
C LYS A 127 9.75 4.66 6.87
N HIS A 128 9.05 4.33 5.79
CA HIS A 128 7.77 4.94 5.45
C HIS A 128 6.71 3.85 5.33
N ILE A 129 5.66 3.90 6.13
CA ILE A 129 4.54 2.96 6.06
C ILE A 129 3.26 3.77 5.87
N LEU A 130 2.60 3.59 4.73
CA LEU A 130 1.40 4.34 4.37
C LEU A 130 0.28 3.39 3.96
N ILE A 131 -0.86 3.49 4.63
CA ILE A 131 -2.06 2.73 4.28
C ILE A 131 -3.22 3.69 4.08
N ALA A 132 -3.85 3.63 2.90
CA ALA A 132 -5.02 4.44 2.56
C ALA A 132 -6.29 3.60 2.54
N ASP A 133 -7.39 4.16 3.04
CA ASP A 133 -8.70 3.51 3.08
C ASP A 133 -9.83 4.55 2.97
N PRO A 134 -11.03 4.19 2.47
CA PRO A 134 -12.18 5.09 2.47
C PRO A 134 -12.82 5.28 3.85
N GLU A 135 -12.10 5.08 4.95
CA GLU A 135 -12.53 5.19 6.35
C GLU A 135 -13.48 4.07 6.79
N ARG A 136 -13.22 2.83 6.37
CA ARG A 136 -13.95 1.69 6.92
C ARG A 136 -13.66 1.53 8.42
N SER A 137 -14.66 1.09 9.19
CA SER A 137 -14.50 0.84 10.63
C SER A 137 -13.36 -0.13 10.94
N THR A 138 -13.16 -1.14 10.12
CA THR A 138 -12.06 -2.12 10.22
C THR A 138 -10.69 -1.47 10.05
N PHE A 139 -10.54 -0.57 9.09
CA PHE A 139 -9.32 0.20 8.89
C PHE A 139 -9.07 1.14 10.08
N LEU A 140 -10.08 1.89 10.53
CA LEU A 140 -9.95 2.81 11.66
C LEU A 140 -9.53 2.06 12.93
N GLN A 141 -10.15 0.92 13.23
CA GLN A 141 -9.76 0.08 14.36
C GLN A 141 -8.29 -0.38 14.28
N MET A 142 -7.81 -0.76 13.11
CA MET A 142 -6.41 -1.13 12.88
C MET A 142 -5.49 0.08 13.05
N ALA A 143 -5.86 1.22 12.45
CA ALA A 143 -5.06 2.44 12.44
C ALA A 143 -4.93 3.06 13.85
N GLU A 144 -6.00 3.11 14.65
CA GLU A 144 -5.98 3.58 16.04
C GLU A 144 -4.97 2.79 16.89
N ARG A 145 -4.91 1.46 16.70
CA ARG A 145 -3.89 0.63 17.37
C ARG A 145 -2.46 0.98 16.93
N CYS A 146 -2.27 1.41 15.69
CA CYS A 146 -0.97 1.88 15.20
C CYS A 146 -0.63 3.27 15.77
N VAL A 147 -1.62 4.16 15.93
CA VAL A 147 -1.44 5.45 16.63
C VAL A 147 -0.94 5.22 18.05
N ASP A 148 -1.61 4.35 18.80
CA ASP A 148 -1.27 4.06 20.20
C ASP A 148 0.11 3.43 20.37
N ARG A 149 0.50 2.55 19.43
CA ARG A 149 1.71 1.74 19.59
C ARG A 149 2.93 2.32 18.89
N HIS A 150 2.74 2.94 17.73
CA HIS A 150 3.82 3.37 16.84
C HIS A 150 3.81 4.87 16.57
N CYS A 151 2.98 5.63 17.29
CA CYS A 151 2.81 7.07 17.05
C CYS A 151 2.48 7.37 15.58
N ALA A 152 1.65 6.52 14.96
CA ALA A 152 1.19 6.74 13.60
C ALA A 152 0.34 8.02 13.52
N ASP A 153 0.47 8.76 12.43
CA ASP A 153 -0.48 9.80 12.07
C ASP A 153 -1.70 9.16 11.39
N LEU A 154 -2.89 9.49 11.84
CA LEU A 154 -4.16 9.16 11.18
C LEU A 154 -4.81 10.45 10.73
N ILE A 155 -4.85 10.66 9.41
CA ILE A 155 -5.30 11.93 8.83
C ILE A 155 -6.40 11.71 7.78
N ASP A 156 -7.40 12.59 7.79
CA ASP A 156 -8.38 12.67 6.71
C ASP A 156 -7.72 13.24 5.45
N TRP A 157 -8.01 12.63 4.30
CA TRP A 157 -7.44 13.08 3.04
C TRP A 157 -8.47 13.14 1.93
N LYS A 158 -8.34 14.15 1.08
CA LYS A 158 -9.26 14.36 -0.06
C LYS A 158 -8.48 14.78 -1.29
N THR A 159 -8.78 14.14 -2.40
CA THR A 159 -8.29 14.56 -3.72
C THR A 159 -9.44 14.91 -4.65
N ARG A 160 -9.23 15.83 -5.57
CA ARG A 160 -10.22 16.27 -6.56
C ARG A 160 -9.83 15.92 -7.99
N SER A 161 -8.54 15.79 -8.26
CA SER A 161 -7.99 15.56 -9.61
C SER A 161 -6.87 14.51 -9.54
N PRO A 162 -6.76 13.61 -10.52
CA PRO A 162 -7.67 13.42 -11.64
C PRO A 162 -8.99 12.73 -11.24
N ILE A 163 -9.03 12.08 -10.08
CA ILE A 163 -10.20 11.34 -9.57
C ILE A 163 -10.58 11.90 -8.20
N LYS A 164 -11.86 12.25 -8.04
CA LYS A 164 -12.39 12.68 -6.74
C LYS A 164 -12.46 11.48 -5.80
N ALA A 165 -11.76 11.57 -4.67
CA ALA A 165 -11.78 10.59 -3.60
C ALA A 165 -11.70 11.27 -2.23
N SER A 166 -12.22 10.61 -1.20
CA SER A 166 -12.08 10.97 0.21
C SER A 166 -11.88 9.72 1.03
N GLY A 167 -11.16 9.83 2.15
CA GLY A 167 -10.84 8.75 3.05
C GLY A 167 -9.77 9.18 4.05
N ALA A 168 -9.11 8.22 4.66
CA ALA A 168 -8.04 8.46 5.61
C ALA A 168 -6.74 7.77 5.19
N LEU A 169 -5.65 8.31 5.70
CA LEU A 169 -4.30 7.76 5.60
C LEU A 169 -3.77 7.48 7.01
N MET A 170 -3.28 6.26 7.22
CA MET A 170 -2.43 5.94 8.35
C MET A 170 -0.97 5.99 7.89
N ILE A 171 -0.15 6.76 8.59
CA ILE A 171 1.23 7.05 8.21
C ILE A 171 2.14 6.79 9.40
N ILE A 172 3.22 6.05 9.18
CA ILE A 172 4.31 5.89 10.13
C ILE A 172 5.61 6.30 9.44
N GLU A 173 6.29 7.28 10.05
CA GLU A 173 7.66 7.67 9.71
C GLU A 173 8.58 7.07 10.77
N ASN A 174 9.29 6.00 10.39
CA ASN A 174 10.15 5.24 11.30
C ASN A 174 11.58 5.80 11.23
N ALA A 175 12.11 6.26 12.36
CA ALA A 175 13.41 6.91 12.44
C ALA A 175 14.60 5.95 12.22
#